data_97c0bbdbb289166ffee46e766f18b98c
#
_entry.id   97c0bbdbb289166ffee46e766f18b98c
#
_cell.length_a   1.000
_cell.length_b   1.000
_cell.length_c   1.000
_cell.angle_alpha   90.00
_cell.angle_beta   90.00
_cell.angle_gamma   90.00
#
_symmetry.space_group_name_H-M   'P 1'
#
loop_
_entity.id
_entity.type
_entity.pdbx_description
1 polymer ?
#
loop_
_entity_poly.entity_id
_entity_poly.type
_entity_poly.pdbx_seq_one_letter_code
_entity_poly.pdbx_strand_id
1 'polypeptide(L)'
;MRKGLARACATSLVALIGSVSAHAADKMRIGITATLEGTYTVLGEDGMRGYELAVKAHGGKAGGKEIETILGSTDATPDSALRAAKKLVEQDKVDVLVSPLSGAEGIAIRDYSKTQPQITVINASSGALETTYVDPSPTFYRFNMDGAQWHAGLGDYIYNTKHYKKIATVAEDYAFTYTQVFGLALEYCQLGGQIAKRFWVPLGTKDFASVIASLPDDVDAIYLGLGGADAVNFLNQYQQAGGNAKLIGGSIMVDQTILSSKGKAKEALIGTVAASGMADADPNPKWQAFVKAYQTMPKEGFFKNAFASPSLLAISYYNTADAVFRALDEVNGDLSDGNKKFRDALKNMVLDAPNGKITLDENRQAIGTNFVTEVVKDANGDLVGKVVKVVPNVQQRLGFSKEVFDKIGLPGRDVPECKKTYP
;
A
#
# COMPACT_ATOMS: atom_id res chain seq x y z
N MET A 1 -10.72 100.19 -15.16
CA MET A 1 -10.78 99.27 -16.30
C MET A 1 -9.40 98.63 -16.46
N ARG A 2 -9.26 97.41 -16.17
CA ARG A 2 -8.34 96.43 -16.77
C ARG A 2 -8.43 95.13 -15.97
N LYS A 3 -8.98 94.08 -16.61
CA LYS A 3 -9.14 92.76 -16.09
C LYS A 3 -7.80 92.02 -16.11
N GLY A 4 -7.34 91.49 -14.97
CA GLY A 4 -6.19 90.63 -14.90
C GLY A 4 -6.67 89.15 -14.83
N LEU A 5 -6.29 88.35 -15.83
CA LEU A 5 -6.52 86.91 -15.86
C LEU A 5 -5.48 86.21 -14.96
N ALA A 6 -5.93 85.51 -13.95
CA ALA A 6 -5.11 84.55 -13.22
C ALA A 6 -5.13 83.15 -13.93
N ARG A 7 -3.98 82.70 -14.37
CA ARG A 7 -3.78 81.32 -14.89
C ARG A 7 -3.53 80.37 -13.70
N ALA A 8 -4.44 79.47 -13.47
CA ALA A 8 -4.22 78.36 -12.54
C ALA A 8 -3.44 77.26 -13.27
N CYS A 9 -2.25 76.89 -12.77
CA CYS A 9 -1.53 75.70 -13.15
C CYS A 9 -2.10 74.53 -12.38
N ALA A 10 -2.76 73.60 -13.08
CA ALA A 10 -3.15 72.35 -12.53
C ALA A 10 -1.99 71.36 -12.70
N THR A 11 -1.35 70.95 -11.59
CA THR A 11 -0.35 69.92 -11.52
C THR A 11 -1.07 68.56 -11.39
N SER A 12 -1.09 67.83 -12.48
CA SER A 12 -1.64 66.47 -12.49
C SER A 12 -0.65 65.49 -11.82
N LEU A 13 -1.00 65.00 -10.63
CA LEU A 13 -0.28 63.91 -9.94
C LEU A 13 -0.71 62.60 -10.58
N VAL A 14 0.15 61.99 -11.41
CA VAL A 14 -0.06 60.66 -11.94
C VAL A 14 0.35 59.68 -10.84
N ALA A 15 -0.62 59.09 -10.14
CA ALA A 15 -0.39 57.98 -9.23
C ALA A 15 -0.11 56.72 -10.06
N LEU A 16 1.14 56.24 -10.10
CA LEU A 16 1.49 54.93 -10.57
C LEU A 16 0.94 53.91 -9.56
N ILE A 17 -0.22 53.32 -9.86
CA ILE A 17 -0.73 52.15 -9.19
C ILE A 17 0.06 50.97 -9.78
N GLY A 18 1.16 50.59 -9.09
CA GLY A 18 1.85 49.34 -9.36
C GLY A 18 0.88 48.18 -9.05
N SER A 19 0.32 47.56 -10.10
CA SER A 19 -0.37 46.28 -9.97
C SER A 19 0.64 45.26 -9.49
N VAL A 20 0.64 44.97 -8.19
CA VAL A 20 1.23 43.75 -7.65
C VAL A 20 0.38 42.63 -8.20
N SER A 21 0.80 42.06 -9.31
CA SER A 21 0.28 40.75 -9.75
C SER A 21 0.58 39.78 -8.63
N ALA A 22 -0.42 39.49 -7.81
CA ALA A 22 -0.35 38.31 -6.95
C ALA A 22 -0.14 37.12 -7.90
N HIS A 23 1.11 36.65 -8.03
CA HIS A 23 1.37 35.36 -8.61
C HIS A 23 0.58 34.40 -7.74
N ALA A 24 -0.45 33.75 -8.31
CA ALA A 24 -1.06 32.61 -7.71
C ALA A 24 0.10 31.66 -7.37
N ALA A 25 0.28 31.34 -6.08
CA ALA A 25 1.37 30.50 -5.65
C ALA A 25 1.34 29.23 -6.52
N ASP A 26 2.44 28.97 -7.24
CA ASP A 26 2.55 27.82 -8.10
C ASP A 26 2.43 26.57 -7.22
N LYS A 27 1.36 25.78 -7.40
CA LYS A 27 1.04 24.64 -6.57
C LYS A 27 1.72 23.39 -7.13
N MET A 28 2.09 22.46 -6.26
CA MET A 28 2.50 21.11 -6.61
C MET A 28 1.25 20.22 -6.65
N ARG A 29 0.84 19.84 -7.85
CA ARG A 29 -0.40 19.07 -8.09
C ARG A 29 -0.12 17.57 -8.01
N ILE A 30 -0.51 16.96 -6.89
CA ILE A 30 -0.36 15.53 -6.66
C ILE A 30 -1.68 14.82 -6.97
N GLY A 31 -1.69 14.04 -8.06
CA GLY A 31 -2.77 13.10 -8.33
C GLY A 31 -2.65 11.88 -7.43
N ILE A 32 -3.74 11.49 -6.78
CA ILE A 32 -3.75 10.28 -5.96
C ILE A 32 -4.97 9.45 -6.28
N THR A 33 -4.80 8.12 -6.43
CA THR A 33 -5.95 7.22 -6.51
C THR A 33 -6.09 6.43 -5.22
N ALA A 34 -7.34 6.25 -4.80
CA ALA A 34 -7.70 5.39 -3.67
C ALA A 34 -8.94 4.57 -4.02
N THR A 35 -8.97 3.32 -3.57
CA THR A 35 -10.15 2.47 -3.71
C THR A 35 -11.19 2.88 -2.69
N LEU A 36 -12.18 3.66 -3.12
CA LEU A 36 -13.25 4.20 -2.27
C LEU A 36 -14.61 3.57 -2.58
N GLU A 37 -14.62 2.55 -3.42
CA GLU A 37 -15.79 1.78 -3.82
C GLU A 37 -15.51 0.28 -3.71
N GLY A 38 -16.56 -0.53 -3.48
CA GLY A 38 -16.48 -1.99 -3.44
C GLY A 38 -15.83 -2.57 -2.18
N THR A 39 -15.28 -3.78 -2.31
CA THR A 39 -14.78 -4.61 -1.21
C THR A 39 -13.66 -3.94 -0.40
N TYR A 40 -12.82 -3.14 -1.07
CA TYR A 40 -11.62 -2.54 -0.46
C TYR A 40 -11.79 -1.08 -0.03
N THR A 41 -13.03 -0.57 0.06
CA THR A 41 -13.29 0.82 0.49
C THR A 41 -12.58 1.15 1.80
N VAL A 42 -12.69 0.29 2.80
CA VAL A 42 -12.05 0.51 4.12
C VAL A 42 -10.52 0.60 4.04
N LEU A 43 -9.91 -0.15 3.12
CA LEU A 43 -8.47 -0.13 2.85
C LEU A 43 -8.06 1.17 2.18
N GLY A 44 -8.80 1.62 1.17
CA GLY A 44 -8.55 2.88 0.48
C GLY A 44 -8.71 4.11 1.37
N GLU A 45 -9.74 4.12 2.22
CA GLU A 45 -9.93 5.19 3.22
C GLU A 45 -8.74 5.28 4.17
N ASP A 46 -8.23 4.15 4.67
CA ASP A 46 -7.08 4.17 5.56
C ASP A 46 -5.78 4.52 4.84
N GLY A 47 -5.63 4.12 3.58
CA GLY A 47 -4.56 4.62 2.71
C GLY A 47 -4.56 6.15 2.64
N MET A 48 -5.71 6.76 2.40
CA MET A 48 -5.83 8.23 2.37
C MET A 48 -5.49 8.89 3.71
N ARG A 49 -5.80 8.26 4.86
CA ARG A 49 -5.33 8.74 6.18
C ARG A 49 -3.81 8.81 6.24
N GLY A 50 -3.13 7.77 5.74
CA GLY A 50 -1.66 7.76 5.65
C GLY A 50 -1.12 8.87 4.77
N TYR A 51 -1.71 9.09 3.60
CA TYR A 51 -1.34 10.19 2.70
C TYR A 51 -1.54 11.56 3.36
N GLU A 52 -2.71 11.83 3.93
CA GLU A 52 -3.00 13.11 4.62
C GLU A 52 -2.05 13.36 5.79
N LEU A 53 -1.65 12.29 6.50
CA LEU A 53 -0.67 12.38 7.57
C LEU A 53 0.71 12.79 7.03
N ALA A 54 1.13 12.28 5.86
CA ALA A 54 2.36 12.70 5.20
C ALA A 54 2.30 14.16 4.75
N VAL A 55 1.19 14.60 4.14
CA VAL A 55 0.98 16.00 3.79
C VAL A 55 1.12 16.90 5.02
N LYS A 56 0.50 16.53 6.14
CA LYS A 56 0.61 17.27 7.40
C LYS A 56 2.04 17.29 7.94
N ALA A 57 2.74 16.16 7.90
CA ALA A 57 4.12 16.06 8.36
C ALA A 57 5.08 16.96 7.58
N HIS A 58 4.80 17.20 6.29
CA HIS A 58 5.53 18.13 5.41
C HIS A 58 4.99 19.57 5.45
N GLY A 59 4.09 19.89 6.38
CA GLY A 59 3.53 21.24 6.50
C GLY A 59 2.71 21.70 5.28
N GLY A 60 2.13 20.75 4.52
CA GLY A 60 1.33 21.03 3.34
C GLY A 60 2.13 21.49 2.12
N LYS A 61 3.45 21.29 2.10
CA LYS A 61 4.35 21.76 1.04
C LYS A 61 5.30 20.68 0.56
N ALA A 62 5.70 20.76 -0.72
CA ALA A 62 6.75 19.94 -1.31
C ALA A 62 7.44 20.74 -2.42
N GLY A 63 8.79 20.70 -2.48
CA GLY A 63 9.58 21.50 -3.42
C GLY A 63 9.37 23.01 -3.31
N GLY A 64 9.09 23.51 -2.10
CA GLY A 64 8.78 24.91 -1.85
C GLY A 64 7.38 25.38 -2.27
N LYS A 65 6.55 24.51 -2.87
CA LYS A 65 5.20 24.79 -3.35
C LYS A 65 4.14 24.22 -2.42
N GLU A 66 2.94 24.80 -2.38
CA GLU A 66 1.79 24.24 -1.69
C GLU A 66 1.32 22.98 -2.40
N ILE A 67 1.03 21.91 -1.65
CA ILE A 67 0.49 20.67 -2.19
C ILE A 67 -1.00 20.86 -2.51
N GLU A 68 -1.37 20.61 -3.77
CA GLU A 68 -2.76 20.46 -4.19
C GLU A 68 -3.03 18.98 -4.48
N THR A 69 -3.78 18.32 -3.61
CA THR A 69 -4.18 16.92 -3.77
C THR A 69 -5.41 16.81 -4.67
N ILE A 70 -5.31 16.01 -5.75
CA ILE A 70 -6.42 15.72 -6.66
C ILE A 70 -6.70 14.23 -6.59
N LEU A 71 -7.87 13.88 -6.01
CA LEU A 71 -8.25 12.50 -5.72
C LEU A 71 -9.04 11.87 -6.87
N GLY A 72 -8.66 10.65 -7.25
CA GLY A 72 -9.41 9.75 -8.13
C GLY A 72 -9.91 8.53 -7.35
N SER A 73 -11.23 8.26 -7.40
CA SER A 73 -11.81 7.04 -6.81
C SER A 73 -11.65 5.83 -7.73
N THR A 74 -11.39 4.67 -7.15
CA THR A 74 -11.36 3.37 -7.85
C THR A 74 -12.17 2.32 -7.09
N ASP A 75 -12.39 1.16 -7.73
CA ASP A 75 -13.11 0.00 -7.18
C ASP A 75 -12.24 -1.26 -7.11
N ALA A 76 -10.91 -1.11 -7.14
CA ALA A 76 -9.89 -2.16 -7.21
C ALA A 76 -9.79 -2.89 -8.58
N THR A 77 -10.52 -2.45 -9.60
CA THR A 77 -10.40 -3.03 -10.94
C THR A 77 -9.43 -2.25 -11.84
N PRO A 78 -8.73 -2.92 -12.78
CA PRO A 78 -7.85 -2.27 -13.75
C PRO A 78 -8.51 -1.14 -14.53
N ASP A 79 -9.76 -1.33 -14.95
CA ASP A 79 -10.50 -0.36 -15.76
C ASP A 79 -10.81 0.92 -14.99
N SER A 80 -11.19 0.81 -13.71
CA SER A 80 -11.46 1.99 -12.89
C SER A 80 -10.18 2.76 -12.60
N ALA A 81 -9.08 2.07 -12.31
CA ALA A 81 -7.77 2.70 -12.11
C ALA A 81 -7.28 3.44 -13.35
N LEU A 82 -7.41 2.82 -14.53
CA LEU A 82 -7.04 3.47 -15.80
C LEU A 82 -7.90 4.72 -16.09
N ARG A 83 -9.21 4.67 -15.84
CA ARG A 83 -10.06 5.87 -15.99
C ARG A 83 -9.65 6.98 -15.04
N ALA A 84 -9.41 6.66 -13.77
CA ALA A 84 -8.98 7.64 -12.77
C ALA A 84 -7.61 8.23 -13.12
N ALA A 85 -6.62 7.39 -13.47
CA ALA A 85 -5.29 7.84 -13.84
C ALA A 85 -5.29 8.74 -15.09
N LYS A 86 -6.04 8.36 -16.14
CA LYS A 86 -6.17 9.18 -17.36
C LYS A 86 -6.80 10.54 -17.04
N LYS A 87 -7.86 10.57 -16.21
CA LYS A 87 -8.45 11.84 -15.79
C LYS A 87 -7.43 12.72 -15.09
N LEU A 88 -6.73 12.19 -14.10
CA LEU A 88 -5.73 12.94 -13.33
C LEU A 88 -4.58 13.45 -14.21
N VAL A 89 -4.03 12.62 -15.09
CA VAL A 89 -2.87 12.97 -15.92
C VAL A 89 -3.28 13.84 -17.13
N GLU A 90 -4.32 13.42 -17.86
CA GLU A 90 -4.64 14.01 -19.18
C GLU A 90 -5.58 15.21 -19.07
N GLN A 91 -6.48 15.25 -18.07
CA GLN A 91 -7.46 16.32 -17.89
C GLN A 91 -7.06 17.27 -16.76
N ASP A 92 -6.79 16.71 -15.57
CA ASP A 92 -6.45 17.49 -14.39
C ASP A 92 -4.98 17.94 -14.38
N LYS A 93 -4.12 17.41 -15.27
CA LYS A 93 -2.72 17.81 -15.46
C LYS A 93 -1.91 17.82 -14.17
N VAL A 94 -1.96 16.71 -13.43
CA VAL A 94 -1.15 16.54 -12.22
C VAL A 94 0.35 16.47 -12.54
N ASP A 95 1.19 16.92 -11.62
CA ASP A 95 2.65 16.93 -11.75
C ASP A 95 3.24 15.55 -11.44
N VAL A 96 2.65 14.83 -10.48
CA VAL A 96 3.05 13.49 -10.02
C VAL A 96 1.79 12.67 -9.79
N LEU A 97 1.84 11.37 -10.08
CA LEU A 97 0.75 10.43 -9.84
C LEU A 97 1.12 9.40 -8.77
N VAL A 98 0.38 9.36 -7.67
CA VAL A 98 0.44 8.33 -6.62
C VAL A 98 -0.70 7.34 -6.87
N SER A 99 -0.39 6.13 -7.35
CA SER A 99 -1.39 5.17 -7.84
C SER A 99 -0.78 3.77 -8.00
N PRO A 100 -1.52 2.69 -7.82
CA PRO A 100 -2.83 2.49 -7.24
C PRO A 100 -2.81 1.67 -5.93
N LEU A 101 -3.99 1.08 -5.53
CA LEU A 101 -4.11 0.24 -4.35
C LEU A 101 -3.98 -1.25 -4.67
N SER A 102 -4.81 -1.82 -5.56
CA SER A 102 -4.85 -3.26 -5.79
C SER A 102 -3.75 -3.77 -6.73
N GLY A 103 -3.39 -5.05 -6.61
CA GLY A 103 -2.35 -5.64 -7.45
C GLY A 103 -2.69 -5.64 -8.94
N ALA A 104 -3.93 -5.90 -9.30
CA ALA A 104 -4.38 -5.88 -10.69
C ALA A 104 -4.35 -4.46 -11.28
N GLU A 105 -4.77 -3.47 -10.50
CA GLU A 105 -4.62 -2.06 -10.87
C GLU A 105 -3.15 -1.69 -11.09
N GLY A 106 -2.23 -2.20 -10.23
CA GLY A 106 -0.79 -1.91 -10.31
C GLY A 106 -0.17 -2.31 -11.64
N ILE A 107 -0.54 -3.48 -12.16
CA ILE A 107 -0.09 -3.95 -13.48
C ILE A 107 -0.59 -3.00 -14.58
N ALA A 108 -1.87 -2.64 -14.55
CA ALA A 108 -2.47 -1.75 -15.54
C ALA A 108 -1.87 -0.33 -15.52
N ILE A 109 -1.65 0.22 -14.34
CA ILE A 109 -1.05 1.55 -14.17
C ILE A 109 0.43 1.56 -14.55
N ARG A 110 1.18 0.47 -14.27
CA ARG A 110 2.54 0.31 -14.79
C ARG A 110 2.56 0.38 -16.31
N ASP A 111 1.63 -0.32 -17.00
CA ASP A 111 1.57 -0.31 -18.46
C ASP A 111 1.14 1.05 -19.02
N TYR A 112 0.16 1.69 -18.38
CA TYR A 112 -0.22 3.07 -18.70
C TYR A 112 0.97 4.04 -18.57
N SER A 113 1.78 3.93 -17.54
CA SER A 113 2.92 4.81 -17.30
C SER A 113 3.97 4.76 -18.43
N LYS A 114 4.09 3.64 -19.14
CA LYS A 114 4.97 3.51 -20.34
C LYS A 114 4.51 4.39 -21.49
N THR A 115 3.22 4.69 -21.56
CA THR A 115 2.63 5.57 -22.59
C THR A 115 2.69 7.05 -22.20
N GLN A 116 3.10 7.36 -20.98
CA GLN A 116 3.13 8.71 -20.39
C GLN A 116 4.52 9.04 -19.85
N PRO A 117 5.56 9.15 -20.73
CA PRO A 117 6.95 9.31 -20.29
C PRO A 117 7.21 10.62 -19.51
N GLN A 118 6.34 11.60 -19.63
CA GLN A 118 6.42 12.90 -18.96
C GLN A 118 5.90 12.86 -17.50
N ILE A 119 5.14 11.81 -17.10
CA ILE A 119 4.65 11.68 -15.75
C ILE A 119 5.47 10.66 -14.96
N THR A 120 5.73 10.92 -13.69
CA THR A 120 6.29 9.93 -12.78
C THR A 120 5.17 9.34 -11.94
N VAL A 121 5.08 8.03 -11.92
CA VAL A 121 4.09 7.29 -11.16
C VAL A 121 4.78 6.63 -9.96
N ILE A 122 4.25 6.85 -8.78
CA ILE A 122 4.71 6.18 -7.58
C ILE A 122 3.57 5.31 -7.06
N ASN A 123 3.87 4.03 -6.87
CA ASN A 123 2.91 3.05 -6.40
C ASN A 123 2.40 3.39 -4.99
N ALA A 124 1.10 3.49 -4.82
CA ALA A 124 0.51 3.79 -3.51
C ALA A 124 0.64 2.61 -2.54
N SER A 125 0.14 1.42 -2.94
CA SER A 125 0.29 0.21 -2.12
C SER A 125 0.16 -1.11 -2.89
N SER A 126 -0.07 -1.09 -4.23
CA SER A 126 -0.29 -2.33 -4.96
C SER A 126 0.86 -3.33 -4.79
N GLY A 127 0.52 -4.61 -4.58
CA GLY A 127 1.47 -5.63 -4.18
C GLY A 127 1.60 -6.82 -5.15
N ALA A 128 1.16 -6.74 -6.42
CA ALA A 128 1.45 -7.77 -7.41
C ALA A 128 2.95 -7.76 -7.75
N LEU A 129 3.57 -8.95 -7.82
CA LEU A 129 4.98 -9.12 -8.15
C LEU A 129 5.27 -8.61 -9.56
N GLU A 130 4.38 -8.90 -10.50
CA GLU A 130 4.53 -8.58 -11.92
C GLU A 130 4.69 -7.08 -12.19
N THR A 131 4.17 -6.22 -11.31
CA THR A 131 4.18 -4.76 -11.48
C THR A 131 5.59 -4.20 -11.70
N THR A 132 6.58 -4.73 -11.00
CA THR A 132 7.98 -4.27 -11.11
C THR A 132 8.93 -5.37 -11.58
N TYR A 133 8.53 -6.64 -11.54
CA TYR A 133 9.36 -7.74 -11.98
C TYR A 133 9.26 -8.01 -13.48
N VAL A 134 8.06 -7.87 -14.06
CA VAL A 134 7.82 -8.16 -15.48
C VAL A 134 7.73 -6.86 -16.25
N ASP A 135 8.66 -6.66 -17.19
CA ASP A 135 8.69 -5.49 -18.07
C ASP A 135 8.44 -4.16 -17.34
N PRO A 136 9.32 -3.81 -16.35
CA PRO A 136 9.11 -2.66 -15.47
C PRO A 136 9.16 -1.34 -16.24
N SER A 137 8.23 -0.43 -15.96
CA SER A 137 8.21 0.91 -16.55
C SER A 137 9.33 1.80 -15.98
N PRO A 138 10.08 2.54 -16.81
CA PRO A 138 11.14 3.42 -16.34
C PRO A 138 10.64 4.61 -15.50
N THR A 139 9.34 4.88 -15.54
CA THR A 139 8.69 6.01 -14.83
C THR A 139 7.86 5.56 -13.64
N PHE A 140 7.88 4.26 -13.30
CA PHE A 140 7.13 3.68 -12.20
C PHE A 140 8.05 3.28 -11.05
N TYR A 141 7.76 3.73 -9.82
CA TYR A 141 8.52 3.50 -8.60
C TYR A 141 7.64 2.89 -7.52
N ARG A 142 8.15 1.94 -6.73
CA ARG A 142 7.38 1.30 -5.67
C ARG A 142 8.15 1.29 -4.35
N PHE A 143 7.72 2.12 -3.39
CA PHE A 143 8.28 2.25 -2.05
C PHE A 143 7.61 1.32 -1.01
N ASN A 144 6.75 0.43 -1.44
CA ASN A 144 6.24 -0.69 -0.64
C ASN A 144 6.70 -2.02 -1.23
N MET A 145 6.86 -3.01 -0.38
CA MET A 145 7.14 -4.39 -0.80
C MET A 145 5.94 -4.98 -1.54
N ASP A 146 6.15 -6.07 -2.28
CA ASP A 146 5.06 -6.84 -2.88
C ASP A 146 4.54 -7.95 -1.94
N GLY A 147 3.47 -8.63 -2.37
CA GLY A 147 2.82 -9.67 -1.59
C GLY A 147 3.74 -10.84 -1.24
N ALA A 148 4.72 -11.18 -2.09
CA ALA A 148 5.68 -12.25 -1.82
C ALA A 148 6.70 -11.82 -0.76
N GLN A 149 7.23 -10.59 -0.87
CA GLN A 149 8.12 -10.01 0.12
C GLN A 149 7.42 -9.89 1.50
N TRP A 150 6.14 -9.53 1.54
CA TRP A 150 5.36 -9.50 2.79
C TRP A 150 5.13 -10.86 3.43
N HIS A 151 5.46 -11.98 2.75
CA HIS A 151 5.38 -13.33 3.31
C HIS A 151 6.74 -13.91 3.71
N ALA A 152 7.82 -13.17 3.51
CA ALA A 152 9.16 -13.61 3.93
C ALA A 152 9.20 -13.88 5.44
N GLY A 153 9.67 -15.07 5.81
CA GLY A 153 9.78 -15.55 7.18
C GLY A 153 8.52 -16.22 7.74
N LEU A 154 7.35 -16.07 7.08
CA LEU A 154 6.09 -16.69 7.52
C LEU A 154 6.13 -18.20 7.35
N GLY A 155 6.58 -18.68 6.17
CA GLY A 155 6.70 -20.11 5.88
C GLY A 155 7.58 -20.84 6.88
N ASP A 156 8.75 -20.29 7.21
CA ASP A 156 9.65 -20.80 8.23
C ASP A 156 8.98 -20.82 9.61
N TYR A 157 8.36 -19.73 10.01
CA TYR A 157 7.75 -19.63 11.34
C TYR A 157 6.59 -20.60 11.54
N ILE A 158 5.69 -20.75 10.56
CA ILE A 158 4.58 -21.71 10.68
C ILE A 158 5.06 -23.15 10.64
N TYR A 159 6.09 -23.46 9.83
CA TYR A 159 6.63 -24.83 9.72
C TYR A 159 7.46 -25.24 10.93
N ASN A 160 8.42 -24.41 11.37
CA ASN A 160 9.38 -24.77 12.41
C ASN A 160 8.92 -24.40 13.82
N THR A 161 8.16 -23.29 13.99
CA THR A 161 7.73 -22.84 15.33
C THR A 161 6.31 -23.27 15.67
N LYS A 162 5.35 -23.11 14.74
CA LYS A 162 3.97 -23.56 14.96
C LYS A 162 3.77 -25.04 14.66
N HIS A 163 4.73 -25.68 13.99
CA HIS A 163 4.69 -27.09 13.57
C HIS A 163 3.54 -27.42 12.62
N TYR A 164 3.04 -26.44 11.85
CA TYR A 164 2.06 -26.69 10.80
C TYR A 164 2.75 -27.31 9.59
N LYS A 165 2.48 -28.58 9.32
CA LYS A 165 3.11 -29.37 8.26
C LYS A 165 2.22 -29.51 7.02
N LYS A 166 0.90 -29.38 7.20
CA LYS A 166 -0.09 -29.47 6.14
C LYS A 166 -1.11 -28.37 6.30
N ILE A 167 -1.28 -27.51 5.29
CA ILE A 167 -2.22 -26.39 5.31
C ILE A 167 -3.15 -26.42 4.09
N ALA A 168 -4.28 -25.72 4.17
CA ALA A 168 -5.08 -25.31 3.02
C ALA A 168 -5.00 -23.79 2.85
N THR A 169 -5.33 -23.28 1.67
CA THR A 169 -5.41 -21.82 1.43
C THR A 169 -6.77 -21.41 0.90
N VAL A 170 -7.31 -20.29 1.38
CA VAL A 170 -8.47 -19.60 0.82
C VAL A 170 -8.04 -18.19 0.52
N ALA A 171 -8.11 -17.78 -0.74
CA ALA A 171 -7.66 -16.45 -1.15
C ALA A 171 -8.53 -15.89 -2.28
N GLU A 172 -8.55 -14.57 -2.42
CA GLU A 172 -9.20 -13.88 -3.53
C GLU A 172 -8.48 -14.19 -4.85
N ASP A 173 -9.22 -14.25 -5.94
CA ASP A 173 -8.76 -14.75 -7.24
C ASP A 173 -8.19 -13.61 -8.11
N TYR A 174 -7.02 -13.05 -7.72
CA TYR A 174 -6.36 -11.99 -8.48
C TYR A 174 -4.85 -11.86 -8.14
N ALA A 175 -4.13 -11.03 -8.90
CA ALA A 175 -2.66 -10.98 -8.93
C ALA A 175 -1.99 -10.76 -7.56
N PHE A 176 -2.55 -9.94 -6.67
CA PHE A 176 -1.94 -9.70 -5.36
C PHE A 176 -1.95 -10.94 -4.46
N THR A 177 -3.09 -11.61 -4.38
CA THR A 177 -3.25 -12.80 -3.52
C THR A 177 -2.50 -14.00 -4.09
N TYR A 178 -2.39 -14.10 -5.44
CA TYR A 178 -1.46 -15.06 -6.04
C TYR A 178 -0.02 -14.80 -5.58
N THR A 179 0.38 -13.52 -5.55
CA THR A 179 1.72 -13.12 -5.09
C THR A 179 1.94 -13.46 -3.61
N GLN A 180 0.93 -13.30 -2.75
CA GLN A 180 1.02 -13.68 -1.33
C GLN A 180 1.21 -15.19 -1.17
N VAL A 181 0.33 -16.01 -1.79
CA VAL A 181 0.42 -17.47 -1.73
C VAL A 181 1.73 -17.97 -2.35
N PHE A 182 2.21 -17.32 -3.41
CA PHE A 182 3.52 -17.59 -4.01
C PHE A 182 4.65 -17.42 -2.99
N GLY A 183 4.73 -16.27 -2.31
CA GLY A 183 5.77 -16.00 -1.30
C GLY A 183 5.74 -17.01 -0.14
N LEU A 184 4.54 -17.27 0.39
CA LEU A 184 4.35 -18.30 1.43
C LEU A 184 4.82 -19.68 0.96
N ALA A 185 4.39 -20.11 -0.23
CA ALA A 185 4.68 -21.45 -0.74
C ALA A 185 6.17 -21.65 -1.02
N LEU A 186 6.87 -20.64 -1.54
CA LEU A 186 8.31 -20.74 -1.79
C LEU A 186 9.09 -21.14 -0.54
N GLU A 187 8.83 -20.50 0.58
CA GLU A 187 9.55 -20.79 1.83
C GLU A 187 9.01 -22.07 2.51
N TYR A 188 7.68 -22.18 2.65
CA TYR A 188 7.02 -23.24 3.37
C TYR A 188 7.22 -24.62 2.73
N CYS A 189 7.06 -24.73 1.41
CA CYS A 189 7.17 -26.01 0.72
C CYS A 189 8.62 -26.52 0.65
N GLN A 190 9.63 -25.63 0.57
CA GLN A 190 11.04 -26.04 0.62
C GLN A 190 11.41 -26.70 1.95
N LEU A 191 10.78 -26.32 3.04
CA LEU A 191 10.95 -26.94 4.35
C LEU A 191 10.25 -28.31 4.45
N GLY A 192 9.46 -28.69 3.45
CA GLY A 192 8.69 -29.93 3.42
C GLY A 192 7.23 -29.74 3.82
N GLY A 193 6.76 -28.52 3.94
CA GLY A 193 5.34 -28.20 4.13
C GLY A 193 4.50 -28.64 2.93
N GLN A 194 3.23 -28.91 3.17
CA GLN A 194 2.27 -29.37 2.17
C GLN A 194 1.08 -28.41 2.10
N ILE A 195 0.72 -27.97 0.90
CA ILE A 195 -0.53 -27.26 0.62
C ILE A 195 -1.51 -28.27 0.06
N ALA A 196 -2.43 -28.74 0.90
CA ALA A 196 -3.39 -29.80 0.56
C ALA A 196 -4.40 -29.36 -0.50
N LYS A 197 -4.84 -28.09 -0.42
CA LYS A 197 -5.81 -27.53 -1.35
C LYS A 197 -5.71 -26.01 -1.39
N ARG A 198 -5.87 -25.45 -2.58
CA ARG A 198 -5.98 -24.01 -2.81
C ARG A 198 -7.39 -23.69 -3.25
N PHE A 199 -8.05 -22.79 -2.52
CA PHE A 199 -9.36 -22.25 -2.88
C PHE A 199 -9.17 -20.82 -3.34
N TRP A 200 -9.73 -20.51 -4.49
CA TRP A 200 -9.73 -19.16 -5.06
C TRP A 200 -11.18 -18.68 -5.18
N VAL A 201 -11.46 -17.51 -4.64
CA VAL A 201 -12.80 -16.90 -4.66
C VAL A 201 -12.75 -15.55 -5.39
N PRO A 202 -13.75 -15.22 -6.20
CA PRO A 202 -13.79 -13.89 -6.82
C PRO A 202 -13.72 -12.77 -5.78
N LEU A 203 -13.02 -11.67 -6.11
CA LEU A 203 -13.04 -10.46 -5.29
C LEU A 203 -14.49 -9.94 -5.17
N GLY A 204 -14.94 -9.62 -3.96
CA GLY A 204 -16.31 -9.22 -3.67
C GLY A 204 -17.26 -10.40 -3.36
N THR A 205 -16.71 -11.58 -3.04
CA THR A 205 -17.49 -12.76 -2.63
C THR A 205 -18.25 -12.48 -1.33
N LYS A 206 -19.55 -12.69 -1.37
CA LYS A 206 -20.45 -12.50 -0.22
C LYS A 206 -20.81 -13.81 0.48
N ASP A 207 -20.78 -14.93 -0.24
CA ASP A 207 -21.16 -16.25 0.25
C ASP A 207 -19.95 -17.22 0.18
N PHE A 208 -19.49 -17.65 1.33
CA PHE A 208 -18.37 -18.58 1.51
C PHE A 208 -18.81 -19.99 1.94
N ALA A 209 -20.12 -20.26 2.05
CA ALA A 209 -20.63 -21.51 2.61
C ALA A 209 -20.07 -22.75 1.90
N SER A 210 -20.01 -22.76 0.56
CA SER A 210 -19.47 -23.88 -0.22
C SER A 210 -17.97 -24.08 -0.02
N VAL A 211 -17.20 -22.99 0.11
CA VAL A 211 -15.77 -23.05 0.38
C VAL A 211 -15.53 -23.59 1.79
N ILE A 212 -16.25 -23.06 2.79
CA ILE A 212 -16.14 -23.49 4.19
C ILE A 212 -16.49 -24.97 4.34
N ALA A 213 -17.57 -25.44 3.71
CA ALA A 213 -17.96 -26.85 3.73
C ALA A 213 -16.98 -27.79 3.00
N SER A 214 -16.11 -27.24 2.13
CA SER A 214 -15.12 -28.00 1.36
C SER A 214 -13.72 -27.95 1.94
N LEU A 215 -13.52 -27.26 3.07
CA LEU A 215 -12.23 -27.20 3.76
C LEU A 215 -11.84 -28.62 4.25
N PRO A 216 -10.59 -29.04 4.04
CA PRO A 216 -10.15 -30.34 4.51
C PRO A 216 -10.02 -30.37 6.04
N ASP A 217 -10.46 -31.47 6.66
CA ASP A 217 -10.39 -31.66 8.11
C ASP A 217 -8.99 -32.09 8.59
N ASP A 218 -8.15 -32.58 7.67
CA ASP A 218 -6.83 -33.18 7.95
C ASP A 218 -5.68 -32.18 7.71
N VAL A 219 -5.89 -30.89 7.99
CA VAL A 219 -4.88 -29.84 7.91
C VAL A 219 -4.60 -29.23 9.27
N ASP A 220 -3.35 -28.79 9.49
CA ASP A 220 -2.93 -28.14 10.74
C ASP A 220 -3.46 -26.71 10.85
N ALA A 221 -3.64 -26.03 9.71
CA ALA A 221 -4.13 -24.67 9.66
C ALA A 221 -4.68 -24.30 8.27
N ILE A 222 -5.44 -23.17 8.22
CA ILE A 222 -5.97 -22.60 6.99
C ILE A 222 -5.34 -21.22 6.81
N TYR A 223 -4.69 -21.01 5.68
CA TYR A 223 -4.22 -19.68 5.27
C TYR A 223 -5.35 -18.89 4.62
N LEU A 224 -5.54 -17.64 5.04
CA LEU A 224 -6.55 -16.73 4.56
C LEU A 224 -5.90 -15.52 3.86
N GLY A 225 -5.93 -15.50 2.54
CA GLY A 225 -5.54 -14.38 1.68
C GLY A 225 -6.73 -13.54 1.29
N LEU A 226 -7.49 -13.05 2.28
CA LEU A 226 -8.71 -12.25 2.12
C LEU A 226 -8.51 -10.85 2.71
N GLY A 227 -9.24 -9.86 2.21
CA GLY A 227 -9.20 -8.50 2.73
C GLY A 227 -10.55 -7.80 2.73
N GLY A 228 -10.63 -6.63 3.36
CA GLY A 228 -11.82 -5.78 3.34
C GLY A 228 -13.10 -6.50 3.73
N ALA A 229 -14.17 -6.31 2.96
CA ALA A 229 -15.47 -6.92 3.25
C ALA A 229 -15.46 -8.46 3.11
N ASP A 230 -14.65 -9.02 2.21
CA ASP A 230 -14.57 -10.47 1.99
C ASP A 230 -14.02 -11.19 3.21
N ALA A 231 -12.99 -10.64 3.86
CA ALA A 231 -12.43 -11.17 5.10
C ALA A 231 -13.48 -11.19 6.24
N VAL A 232 -14.23 -10.10 6.39
CA VAL A 232 -15.28 -9.99 7.41
C VAL A 232 -16.41 -10.98 7.13
N ASN A 233 -16.84 -11.12 5.87
CA ASN A 233 -17.87 -12.07 5.46
C ASN A 233 -17.43 -13.52 5.73
N PHE A 234 -16.19 -13.87 5.36
CA PHE A 234 -15.64 -15.19 5.62
C PHE A 234 -15.63 -15.50 7.12
N LEU A 235 -15.07 -14.62 7.96
CA LEU A 235 -14.98 -14.83 9.40
C LEU A 235 -16.35 -15.04 10.06
N ASN A 236 -17.36 -14.24 9.66
CA ASN A 236 -18.72 -14.38 10.19
C ASN A 236 -19.32 -15.75 9.82
N GLN A 237 -19.20 -16.17 8.56
CA GLN A 237 -19.75 -17.44 8.09
C GLN A 237 -18.96 -18.64 8.65
N TYR A 238 -17.63 -18.52 8.76
CA TYR A 238 -16.77 -19.52 9.35
C TYR A 238 -17.13 -19.78 10.83
N GLN A 239 -17.37 -18.70 11.60
CA GLN A 239 -17.83 -18.80 12.97
C GLN A 239 -19.24 -19.44 13.07
N GLN A 240 -20.17 -19.02 12.19
CA GLN A 240 -21.53 -19.59 12.15
C GLN A 240 -21.54 -21.08 11.79
N ALA A 241 -20.61 -21.52 10.95
CA ALA A 241 -20.42 -22.93 10.59
C ALA A 241 -19.69 -23.75 11.68
N GLY A 242 -19.32 -23.14 12.81
CA GLY A 242 -18.58 -23.82 13.88
C GLY A 242 -17.09 -24.05 13.55
N GLY A 243 -16.52 -23.28 12.63
CA GLY A 243 -15.11 -23.38 12.24
C GLY A 243 -14.17 -23.14 13.42
N ASN A 244 -13.22 -24.06 13.64
CA ASN A 244 -12.31 -24.06 14.78
C ASN A 244 -10.85 -24.40 14.39
N ALA A 245 -10.54 -24.56 13.10
CA ALA A 245 -9.16 -24.79 12.65
C ALA A 245 -8.27 -23.58 12.97
N LYS A 246 -6.98 -23.81 13.16
CA LYS A 246 -5.99 -22.74 13.29
C LYS A 246 -5.93 -21.92 12.01
N LEU A 247 -5.76 -20.62 12.14
CA LEU A 247 -5.70 -19.72 11.02
C LEU A 247 -4.28 -19.16 10.84
N ILE A 248 -3.93 -18.90 9.57
CA ILE A 248 -2.75 -18.15 9.15
C ILE A 248 -3.26 -16.99 8.30
N GLY A 249 -2.82 -15.77 8.58
CA GLY A 249 -3.31 -14.58 7.88
C GLY A 249 -2.38 -14.11 6.76
N GLY A 250 -2.96 -13.71 5.64
CA GLY A 250 -2.31 -12.84 4.67
C GLY A 250 -2.09 -11.44 5.24
N SER A 251 -1.33 -10.61 4.53
CA SER A 251 -0.88 -9.30 5.02
C SER A 251 -2.01 -8.29 5.33
N ILE A 252 -3.15 -8.41 4.64
CA ILE A 252 -4.36 -7.58 4.86
C ILE A 252 -5.48 -8.31 5.58
N MET A 253 -5.31 -9.60 5.88
CA MET A 253 -6.25 -10.38 6.70
C MET A 253 -6.10 -10.05 8.19
N VAL A 254 -4.91 -9.68 8.60
CA VAL A 254 -4.52 -9.45 10.00
C VAL A 254 -3.96 -8.04 10.15
N ASP A 255 -4.65 -7.05 9.63
CA ASP A 255 -4.36 -5.65 9.88
C ASP A 255 -5.55 -4.93 10.54
N GLN A 256 -5.40 -3.67 10.88
CA GLN A 256 -6.40 -2.92 11.64
C GLN A 256 -7.73 -2.76 10.89
N THR A 257 -7.78 -2.90 9.58
CA THR A 257 -9.04 -2.88 8.83
C THR A 257 -9.96 -4.04 9.21
N ILE A 258 -9.37 -5.17 9.61
CA ILE A 258 -10.09 -6.37 10.07
C ILE A 258 -10.09 -6.47 11.60
N LEU A 259 -8.93 -6.26 12.24
CA LEU A 259 -8.81 -6.38 13.71
C LEU A 259 -9.67 -5.36 14.45
N SER A 260 -9.94 -4.18 13.87
CA SER A 260 -10.86 -3.17 14.40
C SER A 260 -12.30 -3.29 13.86
N SER A 261 -12.61 -4.30 13.04
CA SER A 261 -13.97 -4.49 12.50
C SER A 261 -15.00 -4.73 13.61
N LYS A 262 -16.26 -4.43 13.32
CA LYS A 262 -17.37 -4.64 14.28
C LYS A 262 -17.70 -6.13 14.41
N GLY A 263 -18.19 -6.52 15.60
CA GLY A 263 -18.62 -7.88 15.89
C GLY A 263 -17.52 -8.74 16.51
N LYS A 264 -17.88 -9.98 16.83
CA LYS A 264 -17.00 -10.94 17.53
C LYS A 264 -16.25 -11.89 16.61
N ALA A 265 -16.63 -11.99 15.33
CA ALA A 265 -16.00 -12.95 14.40
C ALA A 265 -14.48 -12.75 14.26
N LYS A 266 -14.00 -11.53 14.39
CA LYS A 266 -12.56 -11.21 14.42
C LYS A 266 -11.80 -11.87 15.58
N GLU A 267 -12.47 -12.28 16.66
CA GLU A 267 -11.83 -12.97 17.79
C GLU A 267 -11.32 -14.37 17.38
N ALA A 268 -11.81 -14.94 16.27
CA ALA A 268 -11.25 -16.13 15.67
C ALA A 268 -9.81 -15.95 15.22
N LEU A 269 -9.37 -14.70 15.03
CA LEU A 269 -8.00 -14.37 14.65
C LEU A 269 -7.02 -14.38 15.84
N ILE A 270 -7.47 -14.47 17.09
CA ILE A 270 -6.55 -14.53 18.24
C ILE A 270 -5.64 -15.76 18.13
N GLY A 271 -4.33 -15.54 18.20
CA GLY A 271 -3.31 -16.56 17.97
C GLY A 271 -2.97 -16.84 16.51
N THR A 272 -3.66 -16.17 15.57
CA THR A 272 -3.33 -16.24 14.14
C THR A 272 -1.97 -15.62 13.89
N VAL A 273 -1.13 -16.33 13.14
CA VAL A 273 0.16 -15.84 12.66
C VAL A 273 -0.04 -15.23 11.29
N ALA A 274 0.60 -14.08 11.06
CA ALA A 274 0.62 -13.41 9.77
C ALA A 274 1.97 -12.78 9.49
N ALA A 275 2.17 -12.24 8.30
CA ALA A 275 3.34 -11.43 7.99
C ALA A 275 2.98 -10.23 7.13
N SER A 276 3.68 -9.11 7.35
CA SER A 276 3.39 -7.84 6.71
C SER A 276 4.61 -6.90 6.81
N GLY A 277 4.62 -5.85 5.99
CA GLY A 277 5.61 -4.77 6.07
C GLY A 277 5.50 -3.88 7.31
N MET A 278 4.62 -4.21 8.26
CA MET A 278 4.43 -3.48 9.51
C MET A 278 3.91 -4.42 10.60
N ALA A 279 3.96 -3.98 11.85
CA ALA A 279 3.33 -4.65 12.98
C ALA A 279 2.74 -3.61 13.94
N ASP A 280 1.49 -3.79 14.38
CA ASP A 280 0.80 -2.84 15.27
C ASP A 280 1.62 -2.56 16.53
N ALA A 281 2.10 -3.61 17.16
CA ALA A 281 2.84 -3.56 18.43
C ALA A 281 4.37 -3.57 18.22
N ASP A 282 4.89 -2.98 17.13
CA ASP A 282 6.33 -2.76 16.96
C ASP A 282 6.81 -1.75 18.03
N PRO A 283 7.78 -2.11 18.88
CA PRO A 283 8.31 -1.20 19.90
C PRO A 283 9.22 -0.09 19.33
N ASN A 284 9.48 -0.06 18.02
CA ASN A 284 10.32 0.96 17.40
C ASN A 284 9.76 2.37 17.69
N PRO A 285 10.58 3.29 18.26
CA PRO A 285 10.12 4.64 18.59
C PRO A 285 9.53 5.42 17.40
N LYS A 286 10.04 5.21 16.19
CA LYS A 286 9.49 5.85 14.97
C LYS A 286 8.11 5.34 14.63
N TRP A 287 7.90 4.02 14.74
CA TRP A 287 6.58 3.43 14.58
C TRP A 287 5.60 3.97 15.63
N GLN A 288 6.00 4.00 16.90
CA GLN A 288 5.16 4.54 17.97
C GLN A 288 4.82 6.03 17.78
N ALA A 289 5.77 6.82 17.27
CA ALA A 289 5.53 8.22 16.92
C ALA A 289 4.53 8.35 15.77
N PHE A 290 4.63 7.48 14.75
CA PHE A 290 3.68 7.44 13.62
C PHE A 290 2.27 7.06 14.09
N VAL A 291 2.12 6.01 14.91
CA VAL A 291 0.84 5.61 15.52
C VAL A 291 0.22 6.77 16.30
N LYS A 292 1.03 7.44 17.15
CA LYS A 292 0.57 8.60 17.91
C LYS A 292 0.11 9.75 17.00
N ALA A 293 0.86 10.05 15.94
CA ALA A 293 0.49 11.09 14.98
C ALA A 293 -0.83 10.74 14.29
N TYR A 294 -1.02 9.48 13.87
CA TYR A 294 -2.27 8.98 13.29
C TYR A 294 -3.45 9.14 14.26
N GLN A 295 -3.29 8.79 15.54
CA GLN A 295 -4.34 8.87 16.55
C GLN A 295 -4.74 10.30 16.92
N THR A 296 -3.81 11.26 16.75
CA THR A 296 -4.02 12.67 17.09
C THR A 296 -4.54 13.55 15.95
N MET A 297 -4.78 12.96 14.78
CA MET A 297 -5.44 13.66 13.68
C MET A 297 -6.87 14.05 14.07
N PRO A 298 -7.38 15.22 13.61
CA PRO A 298 -8.77 15.61 13.77
C PRO A 298 -9.71 14.52 13.26
N LYS A 299 -10.79 14.24 13.98
CA LYS A 299 -11.78 13.20 13.62
C LYS A 299 -12.76 13.72 12.55
N GLU A 300 -12.24 14.07 11.39
CA GLU A 300 -12.96 14.60 10.23
C GLU A 300 -12.46 13.93 8.94
N GLY A 301 -13.13 14.13 7.81
CA GLY A 301 -12.77 13.53 6.53
C GLY A 301 -12.54 12.03 6.65
N PHE A 302 -11.43 11.54 6.13
CA PHE A 302 -11.06 10.13 6.23
C PHE A 302 -10.78 9.67 7.67
N PHE A 303 -10.38 10.57 8.58
CA PHE A 303 -10.14 10.25 9.99
C PHE A 303 -11.39 10.12 10.86
N LYS A 304 -12.59 10.41 10.33
CA LYS A 304 -13.85 10.29 11.08
C LYS A 304 -14.01 8.90 11.72
N ASN A 305 -13.64 7.84 11.01
CA ASN A 305 -13.71 6.45 11.42
C ASN A 305 -12.32 5.79 11.50
N ALA A 306 -11.28 6.54 11.88
CA ALA A 306 -9.92 6.01 11.98
C ALA A 306 -9.82 4.91 13.05
N PHE A 307 -8.93 3.96 12.80
CA PHE A 307 -8.65 2.83 13.70
C PHE A 307 -7.81 3.25 14.93
N ALA A 308 -7.64 2.33 15.88
CA ALA A 308 -6.75 2.53 17.00
C ALA A 308 -5.26 2.55 16.58
N SER A 309 -4.91 1.82 15.52
CA SER A 309 -3.58 1.80 14.90
C SER A 309 -3.73 1.92 13.37
N PRO A 310 -2.75 2.49 12.65
CA PRO A 310 -2.75 2.54 11.20
C PRO A 310 -2.64 1.14 10.60
N SER A 311 -3.28 0.92 9.45
CA SER A 311 -3.16 -0.33 8.68
C SER A 311 -1.89 -0.36 7.81
N LEU A 312 -1.65 -1.52 7.15
CA LEU A 312 -0.65 -1.66 6.11
C LEU A 312 -0.83 -0.64 4.98
N LEU A 313 -2.07 -0.28 4.66
CA LEU A 313 -2.38 0.69 3.61
C LEU A 313 -2.01 2.11 4.05
N ALA A 314 -2.32 2.47 5.30
CA ALA A 314 -1.95 3.77 5.84
C ALA A 314 -0.43 3.99 5.79
N ILE A 315 0.38 3.04 6.25
CA ILE A 315 1.84 3.19 6.20
C ILE A 315 2.39 3.15 4.77
N SER A 316 1.80 2.37 3.86
CA SER A 316 2.24 2.32 2.46
C SER A 316 2.02 3.66 1.76
N TYR A 317 0.82 4.24 1.89
CA TYR A 317 0.51 5.55 1.32
C TYR A 317 1.35 6.68 1.97
N TYR A 318 1.57 6.60 3.29
CA TYR A 318 2.44 7.54 3.98
C TYR A 318 3.88 7.50 3.43
N ASN A 319 4.49 6.31 3.37
CA ASN A 319 5.86 6.15 2.88
C ASN A 319 6.01 6.61 1.43
N THR A 320 5.03 6.31 0.60
CA THR A 320 5.01 6.74 -0.80
C THR A 320 4.93 8.26 -0.91
N ALA A 321 4.05 8.90 -0.15
CA ALA A 321 3.91 10.36 -0.13
C ALA A 321 5.16 11.04 0.44
N ASP A 322 5.72 10.52 1.55
CA ASP A 322 6.95 11.02 2.15
C ASP A 322 8.13 10.95 1.16
N ALA A 323 8.27 9.83 0.42
CA ALA A 323 9.28 9.69 -0.63
C ALA A 323 9.09 10.73 -1.75
N VAL A 324 7.86 10.93 -2.21
CA VAL A 324 7.53 11.94 -3.24
C VAL A 324 7.92 13.34 -2.76
N PHE A 325 7.49 13.71 -1.55
CA PHE A 325 7.71 15.05 -1.03
C PHE A 325 9.18 15.35 -0.78
N ARG A 326 9.94 14.40 -0.21
CA ARG A 326 11.40 14.51 -0.04
C ARG A 326 12.13 14.64 -1.37
N ALA A 327 11.76 13.86 -2.38
CA ALA A 327 12.38 13.95 -3.69
C ALA A 327 12.06 15.29 -4.39
N LEU A 328 10.83 15.81 -4.22
CA LEU A 328 10.46 17.14 -4.70
C LEU A 328 11.24 18.24 -3.97
N ASP A 329 11.46 18.11 -2.67
CA ASP A 329 12.26 19.06 -1.88
C ASP A 329 13.73 19.06 -2.34
N GLU A 330 14.31 17.88 -2.61
CA GLU A 330 15.69 17.73 -3.10
C GLU A 330 15.90 18.48 -4.44
N VAL A 331 14.89 18.47 -5.32
CA VAL A 331 14.96 19.14 -6.62
C VAL A 331 14.32 20.55 -6.60
N ASN A 332 13.96 21.09 -5.42
CA ASN A 332 13.27 22.38 -5.27
C ASN A 332 12.01 22.51 -6.14
N GLY A 333 11.27 21.42 -6.33
CA GLY A 333 10.07 21.35 -7.14
C GLY A 333 10.29 21.54 -8.65
N ASP A 334 11.54 21.41 -9.14
CA ASP A 334 11.88 21.51 -10.56
C ASP A 334 11.63 20.17 -11.29
N LEU A 335 10.58 20.14 -12.11
CA LEU A 335 10.21 18.99 -12.97
C LEU A 335 10.41 19.31 -14.46
N SER A 336 11.08 20.42 -14.79
CA SER A 336 11.19 20.96 -16.17
C SER A 336 12.04 20.11 -17.11
N ASP A 337 12.90 19.23 -16.58
CA ASP A 337 13.77 18.33 -17.33
C ASP A 337 13.11 17.00 -17.75
N GLY A 338 11.78 16.93 -17.75
CA GLY A 338 11.00 15.71 -17.95
C GLY A 338 11.06 14.79 -16.75
N ASN A 339 11.15 15.37 -15.56
CA ASN A 339 11.22 14.69 -14.26
C ASN A 339 12.51 13.87 -14.03
N LYS A 340 13.57 14.11 -14.81
CA LYS A 340 14.80 13.29 -14.72
C LYS A 340 15.45 13.40 -13.34
N LYS A 341 15.71 14.63 -12.85
CA LYS A 341 16.31 14.85 -11.52
C LYS A 341 15.44 14.29 -10.40
N PHE A 342 14.12 14.49 -10.50
CA PHE A 342 13.15 13.94 -9.54
C PHE A 342 13.20 12.42 -9.50
N ARG A 343 13.26 11.76 -10.66
CA ARG A 343 13.41 10.29 -10.76
C ARG A 343 14.76 9.81 -10.23
N ASP A 344 15.81 10.55 -10.46
CA ASP A 344 17.15 10.24 -9.92
C ASP A 344 17.14 10.37 -8.37
N ALA A 345 16.49 11.40 -7.80
CA ALA A 345 16.28 11.54 -6.37
C ALA A 345 15.49 10.37 -5.77
N LEU A 346 14.37 9.98 -6.39
CA LEU A 346 13.60 8.80 -5.97
C LEU A 346 14.42 7.51 -6.00
N LYS A 347 15.16 7.28 -7.10
CA LYS A 347 15.94 6.05 -7.31
C LYS A 347 17.05 5.87 -6.30
N ASN A 348 17.70 6.97 -5.90
CA ASN A 348 18.86 6.95 -4.99
C ASN A 348 18.46 7.12 -3.53
N MET A 349 17.17 7.29 -3.25
CA MET A 349 16.68 7.54 -1.89
C MET A 349 16.89 6.37 -0.96
N VAL A 350 17.38 6.65 0.24
CA VAL A 350 17.25 5.79 1.41
C VAL A 350 16.17 6.39 2.29
N LEU A 351 14.95 5.90 2.14
CA LEU A 351 13.82 6.40 2.92
C LEU A 351 13.87 5.82 4.34
N ASP A 352 14.00 6.70 5.33
CA ASP A 352 14.00 6.33 6.75
C ASP A 352 12.56 6.36 7.28
N ALA A 353 11.78 5.37 6.89
CA ALA A 353 10.35 5.27 7.15
C ALA A 353 10.02 4.83 8.59
N PRO A 354 8.79 5.07 9.09
CA PRO A 354 8.35 4.64 10.42
C PRO A 354 8.48 3.13 10.67
N ASN A 355 8.28 2.31 9.65
CA ASN A 355 8.38 0.84 9.70
C ASN A 355 9.74 0.29 9.26
N GLY A 356 10.77 1.14 9.15
CA GLY A 356 12.13 0.76 8.81
C GLY A 356 12.66 1.42 7.54
N LYS A 357 13.93 1.19 7.25
CA LYS A 357 14.57 1.74 6.04
C LYS A 357 14.06 1.05 4.78
N ILE A 358 13.81 1.85 3.74
CA ILE A 358 13.42 1.38 2.42
C ILE A 358 14.43 1.92 1.40
N THR A 359 14.93 1.05 0.54
CA THR A 359 15.71 1.38 -0.65
C THR A 359 15.07 0.74 -1.87
N LEU A 360 15.48 1.14 -3.05
CA LEU A 360 14.97 0.56 -4.30
C LEU A 360 16.03 -0.30 -4.98
N ASP A 361 15.61 -1.40 -5.60
CA ASP A 361 16.44 -2.24 -6.47
C ASP A 361 16.55 -1.67 -7.89
N GLU A 362 17.21 -2.42 -8.78
CA GLU A 362 17.37 -2.08 -10.19
C GLU A 362 16.05 -1.88 -10.95
N ASN A 363 14.98 -2.53 -10.52
CA ASN A 363 13.63 -2.42 -11.08
C ASN A 363 12.78 -1.33 -10.40
N ARG A 364 13.37 -0.56 -9.50
CA ARG A 364 12.67 0.45 -8.67
C ARG A 364 11.65 -0.16 -7.72
N GLN A 365 11.91 -1.41 -7.29
CA GLN A 365 11.15 -2.14 -6.30
C GLN A 365 11.75 -1.94 -4.90
N ALA A 366 10.91 -1.76 -3.89
CA ALA A 366 11.35 -1.63 -2.50
C ALA A 366 12.10 -2.87 -2.00
N ILE A 367 13.18 -2.60 -1.28
CA ILE A 367 13.85 -3.51 -0.34
C ILE A 367 13.55 -2.97 1.05
N GLY A 368 12.92 -3.76 1.91
CA GLY A 368 12.48 -3.30 3.23
C GLY A 368 12.52 -4.38 4.29
N THR A 369 11.93 -4.08 5.44
CA THR A 369 11.80 -5.01 6.57
C THR A 369 10.41 -5.62 6.58
N ASN A 370 10.33 -6.93 6.77
CA ASN A 370 9.09 -7.66 6.98
C ASN A 370 8.98 -8.14 8.44
N PHE A 371 7.76 -8.21 8.94
CA PHE A 371 7.45 -8.62 10.30
C PHE A 371 6.51 -9.83 10.27
N VAL A 372 6.90 -10.90 10.97
CA VAL A 372 5.96 -11.97 11.31
C VAL A 372 5.32 -11.62 12.65
N THR A 373 4.01 -11.66 12.70
CA THR A 373 3.22 -11.24 13.88
C THR A 373 2.30 -12.36 14.34
N GLU A 374 1.90 -12.32 15.59
CA GLU A 374 0.82 -13.13 16.16
C GLU A 374 -0.23 -12.20 16.75
N VAL A 375 -1.51 -12.44 16.43
CA VAL A 375 -2.62 -11.64 16.94
C VAL A 375 -2.84 -11.90 18.41
N VAL A 376 -2.78 -10.84 19.20
CA VAL A 376 -3.03 -10.87 20.66
C VAL A 376 -4.01 -9.76 21.05
N LYS A 377 -4.57 -9.85 22.25
CA LYS A 377 -5.24 -8.71 22.89
C LYS A 377 -4.20 -7.85 23.61
N ASP A 378 -4.23 -6.55 23.38
CA ASP A 378 -3.44 -5.59 24.11
C ASP A 378 -4.03 -5.32 25.52
N ALA A 379 -3.43 -4.39 26.26
CA ALA A 379 -3.88 -4.01 27.61
C ALA A 379 -5.29 -3.36 27.61
N ASN A 380 -5.74 -2.82 26.49
CA ASN A 380 -7.07 -2.21 26.32
C ASN A 380 -8.12 -3.24 25.85
N GLY A 381 -7.68 -4.46 25.51
CA GLY A 381 -8.53 -5.50 24.94
C GLY A 381 -8.67 -5.44 23.42
N ASP A 382 -7.95 -4.54 22.76
CA ASP A 382 -7.90 -4.44 21.29
C ASP A 382 -7.05 -5.55 20.69
N LEU A 383 -7.44 -6.01 19.49
CA LEU A 383 -6.65 -6.98 18.75
C LEU A 383 -5.50 -6.28 18.02
N VAL A 384 -4.27 -6.77 18.21
CA VAL A 384 -3.05 -6.21 17.64
C VAL A 384 -2.10 -7.30 17.17
N GLY A 385 -1.35 -7.04 16.10
CA GLY A 385 -0.26 -7.87 15.64
C GLY A 385 1.00 -7.66 16.49
N LYS A 386 1.32 -8.62 17.37
CA LYS A 386 2.56 -8.64 18.16
C LYS A 386 3.71 -9.23 17.35
N VAL A 387 4.84 -8.55 17.26
CA VAL A 387 6.05 -9.03 16.57
C VAL A 387 6.57 -10.33 17.21
N VAL A 388 6.76 -11.37 16.40
CA VAL A 388 7.39 -12.64 16.79
C VAL A 388 8.67 -12.94 16.00
N LYS A 389 8.83 -12.35 14.81
CA LYS A 389 10.06 -12.43 14.00
C LYS A 389 10.19 -11.19 13.13
N VAL A 390 11.41 -10.71 12.95
CA VAL A 390 11.74 -9.60 12.02
C VAL A 390 12.64 -10.15 10.92
N VAL A 391 12.33 -9.82 9.67
CA VAL A 391 13.12 -10.21 8.49
C VAL A 391 13.59 -8.94 7.78
N PRO A 392 14.83 -8.52 7.96
CA PRO A 392 15.35 -7.30 7.35
C PRO A 392 15.77 -7.52 5.89
N ASN A 393 15.82 -6.42 5.12
CA ASN A 393 16.37 -6.36 3.76
C ASN A 393 15.73 -7.38 2.79
N VAL A 394 14.43 -7.55 2.87
CA VAL A 394 13.70 -8.48 1.99
C VAL A 394 13.71 -7.98 0.56
N GLN A 395 14.31 -8.75 -0.32
CA GLN A 395 14.37 -8.49 -1.76
C GLN A 395 13.23 -9.21 -2.50
N GLN A 396 12.87 -8.73 -3.69
CA GLN A 396 11.75 -9.25 -4.48
C GLN A 396 11.87 -10.75 -4.81
N ARG A 397 13.08 -11.23 -5.05
CA ARG A 397 13.35 -12.65 -5.36
C ARG A 397 13.52 -13.55 -4.13
N LEU A 398 13.30 -13.04 -2.93
CA LEU A 398 13.33 -13.82 -1.68
C LEU A 398 14.61 -14.66 -1.51
N GLY A 399 15.75 -14.15 -1.99
CA GLY A 399 17.05 -14.83 -1.91
C GLY A 399 17.37 -15.77 -3.07
N PHE A 400 16.44 -16.03 -3.97
CA PHE A 400 16.73 -16.82 -5.18
C PHE A 400 17.55 -16.03 -6.21
N SER A 401 18.39 -16.74 -6.98
CA SER A 401 18.98 -16.16 -8.19
C SER A 401 17.90 -15.84 -9.21
N LYS A 402 18.16 -14.88 -10.09
CA LYS A 402 17.20 -14.52 -11.15
C LYS A 402 16.83 -15.73 -12.01
N GLU A 403 17.82 -16.57 -12.37
CA GLU A 403 17.62 -17.75 -13.19
C GLU A 403 16.65 -18.75 -12.54
N VAL A 404 16.82 -19.05 -11.26
CA VAL A 404 15.95 -19.96 -10.53
C VAL A 404 14.56 -19.35 -10.38
N PHE A 405 14.47 -18.08 -10.03
CA PHE A 405 13.20 -17.39 -9.84
C PHE A 405 12.37 -17.34 -11.14
N ASP A 406 13.01 -17.08 -12.28
CA ASP A 406 12.35 -17.10 -13.59
C ASP A 406 11.83 -18.51 -13.96
N LYS A 407 12.57 -19.57 -13.61
CA LYS A 407 12.13 -20.96 -13.84
C LYS A 407 10.98 -21.41 -12.93
N ILE A 408 10.84 -20.85 -11.74
CA ILE A 408 9.67 -21.09 -10.89
C ILE A 408 8.39 -20.56 -11.56
N GLY A 409 8.51 -19.46 -12.30
CA GLY A 409 7.41 -18.83 -13.01
C GLY A 409 6.73 -17.72 -12.19
N LEU A 410 5.77 -17.04 -12.82
CA LEU A 410 5.03 -15.94 -12.21
C LEU A 410 3.93 -16.45 -11.28
N PRO A 411 3.57 -15.70 -10.22
CA PRO A 411 2.48 -16.04 -9.33
C PRO A 411 1.17 -16.35 -10.06
N GLY A 412 0.49 -17.41 -9.67
CA GLY A 412 -0.78 -17.82 -10.25
C GLY A 412 -1.51 -18.81 -9.37
N ARG A 413 -2.69 -19.25 -9.80
CA ARG A 413 -3.52 -20.20 -9.01
C ARG A 413 -2.74 -21.47 -8.60
N ASP A 414 -1.88 -21.98 -9.49
CA ASP A 414 -1.12 -23.22 -9.28
C ASP A 414 0.39 -22.98 -9.19
N VAL A 415 0.86 -21.73 -9.30
CA VAL A 415 2.27 -21.35 -9.24
C VAL A 415 2.58 -20.61 -7.94
N PRO A 416 3.63 -21.02 -7.19
CA PRO A 416 4.50 -22.16 -7.45
C PRO A 416 3.79 -23.48 -7.09
N GLU A 417 4.14 -24.54 -7.80
CA GLU A 417 3.82 -25.88 -7.31
C GLU A 417 4.55 -26.10 -5.98
N CYS A 418 3.84 -26.69 -4.99
CA CYS A 418 4.42 -26.93 -3.67
C CYS A 418 5.48 -28.04 -3.74
N LYS A 419 6.75 -27.67 -3.89
CA LYS A 419 7.90 -28.57 -4.04
C LYS A 419 8.97 -28.28 -3.00
N LYS A 420 9.67 -29.34 -2.58
CA LYS A 420 10.80 -29.22 -1.65
C LYS A 420 12.03 -28.57 -2.30
N THR A 421 12.20 -28.72 -3.60
CA THR A 421 13.30 -28.13 -4.37
C THR A 421 12.74 -27.44 -5.62
N TYR A 422 13.18 -26.23 -5.87
CA TYR A 422 12.93 -25.51 -7.12
C TYR A 422 14.15 -25.61 -8.03
N PRO A 423 13.98 -25.50 -9.36
CA PRO A 423 15.03 -25.76 -10.34
C PRO A 423 16.27 -24.87 -10.19
#